data_d2531d69f9a99580fc7351113bef49e6
#
_entry.id   d2531d69f9a99580fc7351113bef49e6
#
_cell.length_a   1.000
_cell.length_b   1.000
_cell.length_c   1.000
_cell.angle_alpha   90.00
_cell.angle_beta   90.00
_cell.angle_gamma   90.00
#
_symmetry.space_group_name_H-M   'P 1'
#
loop_
_entity.id
_entity.type
_entity.pdbx_description
1 polymer ?
#
loop_
_entity_poly.entity_id
_entity_poly.type
_entity_poly.pdbx_seq_one_letter_code
_entity_poly.pdbx_strand_id
1 'polypeptide(L)'
;MKNRYTSLLVTLTVMAFMYLPIVTLFAQSFNASKYGGKWMGFSLKWYEALFRDSAVIDATINTLIIAAVATFFSTVLGTFAAWALNKYKNSKLQNAHYGLVYAPLIVPDVLMGISLLLMFVSMKIQLGLCTVILAHITFCVSYVAFTVLA
;
A
#
# COMPACT_ATOMS: atom_id res chain seq x y z
N MET A 1 28.13 -0.22 29.08
CA MET A 1 27.52 -1.36 28.34
C MET A 1 26.01 -1.25 28.51
N LYS A 2 25.33 -0.65 27.55
CA LYS A 2 23.87 -0.55 27.57
C LYS A 2 23.30 -1.97 27.49
N ASN A 3 22.47 -2.33 28.47
CA ASN A 3 22.01 -3.69 28.70
C ASN A 3 21.33 -4.26 27.43
N ARG A 4 22.03 -5.11 26.70
CA ARG A 4 21.52 -5.79 25.49
C ARG A 4 20.18 -6.50 25.75
N TYR A 5 19.99 -7.01 26.95
CA TYR A 5 18.76 -7.64 27.42
C TYR A 5 17.60 -6.65 27.55
N THR A 6 17.85 -5.45 28.04
CA THR A 6 16.81 -4.40 28.16
C THR A 6 16.33 -3.96 26.77
N SER A 7 17.26 -3.75 25.84
CA SER A 7 16.90 -3.41 24.45
C SER A 7 16.09 -4.51 23.79
N LEU A 8 16.50 -5.76 23.95
CA LEU A 8 15.80 -6.92 23.39
C LEU A 8 14.39 -7.05 24.00
N LEU A 9 14.25 -6.89 25.32
CA LEU A 9 12.97 -6.98 26.01
C LEU A 9 12.02 -5.88 25.55
N VAL A 10 12.49 -4.63 25.41
CA VAL A 10 11.68 -3.52 24.89
C VAL A 10 11.23 -3.81 23.46
N THR A 11 12.15 -4.27 22.60
CA THR A 11 11.80 -4.60 21.20
C THR A 11 10.74 -5.71 21.13
N LEU A 12 10.91 -6.79 21.89
CA LEU A 12 9.94 -7.89 21.91
C LEU A 12 8.58 -7.45 22.45
N THR A 13 8.56 -6.60 23.49
CA THR A 13 7.31 -6.06 24.06
C THR A 13 6.57 -5.20 23.04
N VAL A 14 7.28 -4.31 22.35
CA VAL A 14 6.68 -3.46 21.30
C VAL A 14 6.17 -4.33 20.15
N MET A 15 6.95 -5.31 19.69
CA MET A 15 6.49 -6.23 18.64
C MET A 15 5.26 -7.02 19.07
N ALA A 16 5.28 -7.59 20.29
CA ALA A 16 4.12 -8.32 20.81
C ALA A 16 2.86 -7.43 20.85
N PHE A 17 3.01 -6.18 21.32
CA PHE A 17 1.91 -5.22 21.37
C PHE A 17 1.36 -4.89 19.95
N MET A 18 2.23 -4.75 18.96
CA MET A 18 1.84 -4.46 17.58
C MET A 18 1.15 -5.67 16.91
N TYR A 19 1.64 -6.90 17.16
CA TYR A 19 1.09 -8.09 16.53
C TYR A 19 -0.12 -8.69 17.24
N LEU A 20 -0.32 -8.41 18.53
CA LEU A 20 -1.44 -8.94 19.32
C LEU A 20 -2.81 -8.67 18.68
N PRO A 21 -3.13 -7.46 18.17
CA PRO A 21 -4.40 -7.23 17.48
C PRO A 21 -4.56 -8.09 16.23
N ILE A 22 -3.48 -8.33 15.48
CA ILE A 22 -3.50 -9.16 14.27
C ILE A 22 -3.77 -10.62 14.63
N VAL A 23 -3.11 -11.13 15.67
CA VAL A 23 -3.32 -12.49 16.16
C VAL A 23 -4.76 -12.67 16.67
N THR A 24 -5.30 -11.67 17.38
CA THR A 24 -6.70 -11.73 17.84
C THR A 24 -7.69 -11.70 16.67
N LEU A 25 -7.47 -10.88 15.65
CA LEU A 25 -8.29 -10.89 14.43
C LEU A 25 -8.22 -12.24 13.71
N PHE A 26 -7.03 -12.80 13.58
CA PHE A 26 -6.84 -14.12 12.99
C PHE A 26 -7.60 -15.20 13.77
N ALA A 27 -7.48 -15.23 15.11
CA ALA A 27 -8.23 -16.16 15.94
C ALA A 27 -9.75 -15.95 15.80
N GLN A 28 -10.21 -14.70 15.81
CA GLN A 28 -11.63 -14.35 15.67
C GLN A 28 -12.20 -14.69 14.28
N SER A 29 -11.40 -14.80 13.25
CA SER A 29 -11.87 -15.22 11.93
C SER A 29 -12.45 -16.64 11.90
N PHE A 30 -12.06 -17.47 12.88
CA PHE A 30 -12.60 -18.82 13.07
C PHE A 30 -13.78 -18.86 14.07
N ASN A 31 -14.20 -17.73 14.62
CA ASN A 31 -15.29 -17.68 15.56
C ASN A 31 -16.64 -17.83 14.85
N ALA A 32 -17.51 -18.70 15.36
CA ALA A 32 -18.87 -18.86 14.84
C ALA A 32 -19.75 -17.59 15.02
N SER A 33 -19.35 -16.64 15.88
CA SER A 33 -20.05 -15.35 16.03
C SER A 33 -19.86 -14.45 14.80
N LYS A 34 -20.94 -13.75 14.39
CA LYS A 34 -20.89 -12.79 13.26
C LYS A 34 -20.16 -11.49 13.62
N TYR A 35 -20.29 -11.04 14.85
CA TYR A 35 -19.82 -9.70 15.26
C TYR A 35 -18.61 -9.73 16.18
N GLY A 36 -17.96 -10.90 16.37
CA GLY A 36 -16.85 -11.04 17.31
C GLY A 36 -17.27 -10.92 18.78
N GLY A 37 -16.36 -10.53 19.65
CA GLY A 37 -16.59 -10.30 21.08
C GLY A 37 -16.62 -11.59 21.88
N LYS A 38 -17.71 -12.35 21.84
CA LYS A 38 -17.83 -13.63 22.54
C LYS A 38 -17.44 -14.79 21.64
N TRP A 39 -16.57 -15.68 22.13
CA TRP A 39 -16.23 -16.92 21.42
C TRP A 39 -17.42 -17.89 21.44
N MET A 40 -17.96 -18.22 20.28
CA MET A 40 -19.11 -19.11 20.10
C MET A 40 -18.74 -20.46 19.47
N GLY A 41 -17.46 -20.81 19.51
CA GLY A 41 -16.94 -22.05 18.93
C GLY A 41 -16.22 -21.84 17.59
N PHE A 42 -15.42 -22.84 17.22
CA PHE A 42 -14.67 -22.86 15.96
C PHE A 42 -15.61 -23.10 14.78
N SER A 43 -15.48 -22.32 13.72
CA SER A 43 -16.29 -22.49 12.50
C SER A 43 -15.58 -21.91 11.29
N LEU A 44 -15.70 -22.59 10.15
CA LEU A 44 -15.21 -22.13 8.83
C LEU A 44 -16.33 -21.50 7.99
N LYS A 45 -17.52 -21.33 8.52
CA LYS A 45 -18.69 -20.85 7.75
C LYS A 45 -18.48 -19.49 7.08
N TRP A 46 -17.65 -18.63 7.68
CA TRP A 46 -17.36 -17.31 7.09
C TRP A 46 -16.43 -17.42 5.90
N TYR A 47 -15.52 -18.39 5.88
CA TYR A 47 -14.69 -18.69 4.72
C TYR A 47 -15.52 -19.27 3.58
N GLU A 48 -16.47 -20.17 3.89
CA GLU A 48 -17.39 -20.67 2.86
C GLU A 48 -18.26 -19.55 2.28
N ALA A 49 -18.78 -18.65 3.14
CA ALA A 49 -19.54 -17.49 2.71
C ALA A 49 -18.71 -16.55 1.84
N LEU A 50 -17.45 -16.31 2.20
CA LEU A 50 -16.50 -15.49 1.45
C LEU A 50 -16.31 -15.99 0.02
N PHE A 51 -16.10 -17.30 -0.15
CA PHE A 51 -15.91 -17.91 -1.48
C PHE A 51 -17.18 -17.99 -2.33
N ARG A 52 -18.35 -17.73 -1.75
CA ARG A 52 -19.63 -17.67 -2.45
C ARG A 52 -20.10 -16.24 -2.72
N ASP A 53 -19.43 -15.24 -2.15
CA ASP A 53 -19.78 -13.84 -2.32
C ASP A 53 -19.10 -13.29 -3.59
N SER A 54 -19.90 -13.10 -4.64
CA SER A 54 -19.43 -12.59 -5.93
C SER A 54 -18.81 -11.19 -5.80
N ALA A 55 -19.35 -10.33 -4.94
CA ALA A 55 -18.81 -8.98 -4.76
C ALA A 55 -17.39 -9.01 -4.17
N VAL A 56 -17.13 -9.93 -3.23
CA VAL A 56 -15.77 -10.11 -2.66
C VAL A 56 -14.81 -10.71 -3.68
N ILE A 57 -15.27 -11.68 -4.48
CA ILE A 57 -14.47 -12.28 -5.55
C ILE A 57 -14.10 -11.22 -6.58
N ASP A 58 -15.06 -10.45 -7.06
CA ASP A 58 -14.84 -9.38 -8.04
C ASP A 58 -13.89 -8.30 -7.51
N ALA A 59 -14.07 -7.89 -6.25
CA ALA A 59 -13.16 -6.95 -5.59
C ALA A 59 -11.73 -7.50 -5.48
N THR A 60 -11.59 -8.80 -5.18
CA THR A 60 -10.29 -9.46 -5.11
C THR A 60 -9.60 -9.50 -6.47
N ILE A 61 -10.33 -9.88 -7.52
CA ILE A 61 -9.82 -9.90 -8.90
C ILE A 61 -9.37 -8.49 -9.31
N ASN A 62 -10.21 -7.48 -9.09
CA ASN A 62 -9.87 -6.10 -9.40
C ASN A 62 -8.62 -5.65 -8.66
N THR A 63 -8.49 -5.98 -7.37
CA THR A 63 -7.30 -5.67 -6.57
C THR A 63 -6.04 -6.32 -7.13
N LEU A 64 -6.12 -7.59 -7.53
CA LEU A 64 -4.98 -8.29 -8.13
C LEU A 64 -4.58 -7.69 -9.49
N ILE A 65 -5.55 -7.30 -10.32
CA ILE A 65 -5.30 -6.62 -11.60
C ILE A 65 -4.61 -5.28 -11.35
N ILE A 66 -5.15 -4.45 -10.43
CA ILE A 66 -4.55 -3.16 -10.05
C ILE A 66 -3.11 -3.38 -9.57
N ALA A 67 -2.91 -4.31 -8.65
CA ALA A 67 -1.60 -4.59 -8.08
C ALA A 67 -0.59 -5.01 -9.16
N ALA A 68 -0.94 -5.96 -10.01
CA ALA A 68 -0.05 -6.47 -11.05
C ALA A 68 0.32 -5.37 -12.07
N VAL A 69 -0.69 -4.66 -12.59
CA VAL A 69 -0.47 -3.63 -13.61
C VAL A 69 0.27 -2.43 -13.02
N ALA A 70 -0.16 -1.93 -11.86
CA ALA A 70 0.50 -0.80 -11.21
C ALA A 70 1.96 -1.13 -10.84
N THR A 71 2.23 -2.32 -10.30
CA THR A 71 3.60 -2.74 -9.97
C THR A 71 4.48 -2.81 -11.20
N PHE A 72 4.00 -3.40 -12.30
CA PHE A 72 4.77 -3.50 -13.54
C PHE A 72 5.17 -2.11 -14.05
N PHE A 73 4.18 -1.22 -14.25
CA PHE A 73 4.47 0.11 -14.79
C PHE A 73 5.27 0.97 -13.82
N SER A 74 5.00 0.90 -12.52
CA SER A 74 5.76 1.66 -11.52
C SER A 74 7.22 1.21 -11.44
N THR A 75 7.47 -0.09 -11.56
CA THR A 75 8.84 -0.62 -11.55
C THR A 75 9.61 -0.12 -12.76
N VAL A 76 9.03 -0.18 -13.94
CA VAL A 76 9.66 0.30 -15.18
C VAL A 76 9.92 1.80 -15.09
N LEU A 77 8.89 2.59 -14.83
CA LEU A 77 8.98 4.05 -14.79
C LEU A 77 9.87 4.55 -13.66
N GLY A 78 9.75 3.98 -12.46
CA GLY A 78 10.54 4.35 -11.30
C GLY A 78 12.03 4.03 -11.49
N THR A 79 12.34 2.88 -12.11
CA THR A 79 13.74 2.55 -12.46
C THR A 79 14.32 3.53 -13.48
N PHE A 80 13.57 3.88 -14.52
CA PHE A 80 14.01 4.90 -15.48
C PHE A 80 14.16 6.28 -14.83
N ALA A 81 13.26 6.66 -13.92
CA ALA A 81 13.36 7.91 -13.17
C ALA A 81 14.64 7.94 -12.31
N ALA A 82 14.92 6.87 -11.58
CA ALA A 82 16.13 6.71 -10.78
C ALA A 82 17.39 6.81 -11.66
N TRP A 83 17.41 6.07 -12.76
CA TRP A 83 18.52 6.12 -13.69
C TRP A 83 18.74 7.54 -14.25
N ALA A 84 17.67 8.22 -14.65
CA ALA A 84 17.75 9.60 -15.17
C ALA A 84 18.27 10.57 -14.10
N LEU A 85 17.76 10.48 -12.87
CA LEU A 85 18.22 11.30 -11.75
C LEU A 85 19.71 11.11 -11.45
N ASN A 86 20.20 9.88 -11.51
CA ASN A 86 21.61 9.59 -11.30
C ASN A 86 22.48 10.08 -12.48
N LYS A 87 22.04 9.83 -13.72
CA LYS A 87 22.78 10.21 -14.92
C LYS A 87 22.92 11.72 -15.08
N TYR A 88 21.84 12.47 -14.79
CA TYR A 88 21.81 13.93 -14.96
C TYR A 88 22.01 14.70 -13.66
N LYS A 89 22.74 14.13 -12.70
CA LYS A 89 22.97 14.70 -11.36
C LYS A 89 23.60 16.12 -11.35
N ASN A 90 24.24 16.54 -12.44
CA ASN A 90 24.84 17.87 -12.57
C ASN A 90 23.94 18.86 -13.35
N SER A 91 22.70 18.50 -13.67
CA SER A 91 21.77 19.38 -14.37
C SER A 91 21.32 20.53 -13.47
N LYS A 92 21.12 21.73 -14.07
CA LYS A 92 20.54 22.90 -13.36
C LYS A 92 19.13 22.65 -12.83
N LEU A 93 18.40 21.69 -13.41
CA LEU A 93 17.04 21.29 -13.03
C LEU A 93 17.02 20.10 -12.05
N GLN A 94 18.17 19.65 -11.59
CA GLN A 94 18.30 18.47 -10.71
C GLN A 94 17.37 18.55 -9.49
N ASN A 95 17.38 19.67 -8.77
CA ASN A 95 16.57 19.85 -7.58
C ASN A 95 15.07 19.80 -7.88
N ALA A 96 14.64 20.33 -9.04
CA ALA A 96 13.23 20.26 -9.47
C ALA A 96 12.83 18.82 -9.80
N HIS A 97 13.67 18.06 -10.49
CA HIS A 97 13.41 16.65 -10.79
C HIS A 97 13.35 15.79 -9.52
N TYR A 98 14.28 16.00 -8.57
CA TYR A 98 14.19 15.35 -7.26
C TYR A 98 12.90 15.74 -6.55
N GLY A 99 12.58 17.02 -6.50
CA GLY A 99 11.34 17.50 -5.86
C GLY A 99 10.09 16.83 -6.44
N LEU A 100 9.99 16.70 -7.75
CA LEU A 100 8.84 16.05 -8.41
C LEU A 100 8.75 14.57 -8.11
N VAL A 101 9.89 13.85 -8.10
CA VAL A 101 9.90 12.41 -7.80
C VAL A 101 9.64 12.14 -6.32
N TYR A 102 10.12 13.01 -5.42
CA TYR A 102 9.96 12.84 -3.98
C TYR A 102 8.64 13.42 -3.42
N ALA A 103 7.98 14.33 -4.14
CA ALA A 103 6.74 14.95 -3.68
C ALA A 103 5.68 13.93 -3.22
N PRO A 104 5.41 12.83 -3.94
CA PRO A 104 4.45 11.81 -3.51
C PRO A 104 4.81 11.10 -2.20
N LEU A 105 6.09 11.06 -1.82
CA LEU A 105 6.54 10.45 -0.56
C LEU A 105 6.33 11.37 0.65
N ILE A 106 6.25 12.67 0.41
CA ILE A 106 6.11 13.69 1.46
C ILE A 106 4.63 14.01 1.71
N VAL A 107 3.83 13.98 0.64
CA VAL A 107 2.38 14.27 0.72
C VAL A 107 1.67 13.07 1.36
N PRO A 108 0.80 13.28 2.37
CA PRO A 108 -0.02 12.21 2.92
C PRO A 108 -0.85 11.50 1.85
N ASP A 109 -0.86 10.17 1.87
CA ASP A 109 -1.50 9.32 0.85
C ASP A 109 -2.96 9.70 0.58
N VAL A 110 -3.71 10.05 1.66
CA VAL A 110 -5.11 10.46 1.55
C VAL A 110 -5.26 11.76 0.75
N LEU A 111 -4.37 12.74 0.98
CA LEU A 111 -4.40 14.00 0.24
C LEU A 111 -4.04 13.77 -1.23
N MET A 112 -3.10 12.89 -1.51
CA MET A 112 -2.72 12.52 -2.87
C MET A 112 -3.89 11.86 -3.61
N GLY A 113 -4.56 10.90 -2.96
CA GLY A 113 -5.74 10.23 -3.51
C GLY A 113 -6.87 11.20 -3.82
N ILE A 114 -7.20 12.11 -2.89
CA ILE A 114 -8.23 13.15 -3.09
C ILE A 114 -7.84 14.08 -4.24
N SER A 115 -6.59 14.52 -4.30
CA SER A 115 -6.10 15.42 -5.36
C SER A 115 -6.21 14.79 -6.75
N LEU A 116 -5.83 13.52 -6.89
CA LEU A 116 -5.96 12.78 -8.14
C LEU A 116 -7.44 12.57 -8.51
N LEU A 117 -8.29 12.25 -7.55
CA LEU A 117 -9.73 12.14 -7.76
C LEU A 117 -10.32 13.44 -8.31
N LEU A 118 -10.03 14.58 -7.64
CA LEU A 118 -10.50 15.90 -8.08
C LEU A 118 -9.96 16.26 -9.46
N MET A 119 -8.71 15.93 -9.75
CA MET A 119 -8.11 16.12 -11.07
C MET A 119 -8.87 15.32 -12.14
N PHE A 120 -9.13 14.02 -11.94
CA PHE A 120 -9.87 13.21 -12.90
C PHE A 120 -11.30 13.72 -13.11
N VAL A 121 -11.99 14.11 -12.04
CA VAL A 121 -13.35 14.67 -12.12
C VAL A 121 -13.35 16.01 -12.87
N SER A 122 -12.40 16.91 -12.60
CA SER A 122 -12.30 18.20 -13.29
C SER A 122 -12.01 18.05 -14.79
N MET A 123 -11.23 17.01 -15.16
CA MET A 123 -10.95 16.67 -16.53
C MET A 123 -12.08 15.85 -17.20
N LYS A 124 -13.18 15.58 -16.47
CA LYS A 124 -14.33 14.75 -16.92
C LYS A 124 -13.91 13.33 -17.33
N ILE A 125 -12.85 12.80 -16.73
CA ILE A 125 -12.41 11.41 -16.95
C ILE A 125 -13.34 10.51 -16.14
N GLN A 126 -13.91 9.50 -16.81
CA GLN A 126 -14.77 8.52 -16.15
C GLN A 126 -13.96 7.74 -15.10
N LEU A 127 -14.45 7.76 -13.87
CA LEU A 127 -13.82 7.02 -12.77
C LEU A 127 -14.05 5.51 -12.93
N GLY A 128 -13.03 4.73 -12.66
CA GLY A 128 -13.07 3.27 -12.79
C GLY A 128 -11.70 2.64 -12.56
N LEU A 129 -11.56 1.40 -12.98
CA LEU A 129 -10.34 0.61 -12.78
C LEU A 129 -9.09 1.32 -13.32
N CYS A 130 -9.19 1.93 -14.52
CA CYS A 130 -8.07 2.64 -15.13
C CYS A 130 -7.59 3.84 -14.29
N THR A 131 -8.49 4.65 -13.75
CA THR A 131 -8.12 5.81 -12.92
C THR A 131 -7.48 5.37 -11.60
N VAL A 132 -7.94 4.24 -11.03
CA VAL A 132 -7.33 3.66 -9.82
C VAL A 132 -5.93 3.14 -10.14
N ILE A 133 -5.71 2.46 -11.25
CA ILE A 133 -4.40 2.00 -11.70
C ILE A 133 -3.44 3.19 -11.89
N LEU A 134 -3.89 4.25 -12.58
CA LEU A 134 -3.07 5.46 -12.79
C LEU A 134 -2.69 6.13 -11.47
N ALA A 135 -3.62 6.21 -10.52
CA ALA A 135 -3.33 6.75 -9.18
C ALA A 135 -2.28 5.91 -8.44
N HIS A 136 -2.39 4.59 -8.48
CA HIS A 136 -1.40 3.69 -7.88
C HIS A 136 -0.04 3.79 -8.56
N ILE A 137 0.02 3.87 -9.88
CA ILE A 137 1.27 4.08 -10.61
C ILE A 137 1.94 5.37 -10.15
N THR A 138 1.20 6.48 -10.12
CA THR A 138 1.72 7.81 -9.72
C THR A 138 2.36 7.77 -8.33
N PHE A 139 1.72 7.09 -7.39
CA PHE A 139 2.23 6.93 -6.04
C PHE A 139 3.44 5.98 -5.98
N CYS A 140 3.33 4.80 -6.59
CA CYS A 140 4.34 3.75 -6.49
C CYS A 140 5.65 4.08 -7.23
N VAL A 141 5.60 4.88 -8.32
CA VAL A 141 6.81 5.31 -9.06
C VAL A 141 7.84 5.96 -8.13
N SER A 142 7.37 6.79 -7.21
CA SER A 142 8.25 7.49 -6.26
C SER A 142 8.95 6.52 -5.30
N TYR A 143 8.25 5.52 -4.78
CA TYR A 143 8.82 4.48 -3.91
C TYR A 143 9.87 3.65 -4.64
N VAL A 144 9.56 3.25 -5.89
CA VAL A 144 10.52 2.48 -6.71
C VAL A 144 11.76 3.33 -7.01
N ALA A 145 11.57 4.58 -7.45
CA ALA A 145 12.68 5.46 -7.76
C ALA A 145 13.59 5.69 -6.55
N PHE A 146 12.99 5.92 -5.38
CA PHE A 146 13.74 6.06 -4.13
C PHE A 146 14.52 4.80 -3.78
N THR A 147 13.90 3.63 -3.87
CA THR A 147 14.54 2.35 -3.54
C THR A 147 15.69 2.02 -4.48
N VAL A 148 15.56 2.35 -5.77
CA VAL A 148 16.61 2.11 -6.79
C VAL A 148 17.75 3.11 -6.66
N LEU A 149 17.51 4.33 -6.13
CA LEU A 149 18.54 5.35 -5.91
C LEU A 149 19.35 5.12 -4.62
N ALA A 150 18.80 4.40 -3.63
CA ALA A 150 19.45 4.12 -2.35
C ALA A 150 20.57 3.11 -2.50
#